data_8be0382d42f79e2db0e6af165775d53c
#
_entry.id   8be0382d42f79e2db0e6af165775d53c
#
_cell.length_a   1.000
_cell.length_b   1.000
_cell.length_c   1.000
_cell.angle_alpha   90.00
_cell.angle_beta   90.00
_cell.angle_gamma   90.00
#
_symmetry.space_group_name_H-M   'P 1'
#
loop_
_entity.id
_entity.type
_entity.pdbx_description
1 polymer ?
#
loop_
_entity_poly.entity_id
_entity_poly.type
_entity_poly.pdbx_seq_one_letter_code
_entity_poly.pdbx_strand_id
1 'polypeptide(L)'
;MQNKIEDQITIDFLKQIHPAKAIGVILLISGLACMFLLWLIYYKGGSDYSSNLISSLPALNALLNATSTVLLLFGYKAVRSGRYLTHMRFNLTAFVTSALFLISYVVYHSFHGSTPFTGEGIIRPVYFFILITHIILSALVMPMILTSFYLAFSGKTGTHRKVSKVTLPVWLYV
;
A
#
# COMPACT_ATOMS: atom_id res chain seq x y z
N MET A 1 24.80 -7.83 -18.68
CA MET A 1 24.40 -8.10 -17.29
C MET A 1 22.95 -7.66 -17.03
N GLN A 2 22.52 -6.51 -17.54
CA GLN A 2 21.16 -5.97 -17.38
C GLN A 2 20.07 -6.87 -17.98
N ASN A 3 20.24 -7.37 -19.22
CA ASN A 3 19.29 -8.30 -19.87
C ASN A 3 19.06 -9.60 -19.07
N LYS A 4 20.10 -10.15 -18.46
CA LYS A 4 19.98 -11.38 -17.66
C LYS A 4 19.21 -11.19 -16.35
N ILE A 5 19.20 -9.98 -15.80
CA ILE A 5 18.42 -9.62 -14.60
C ILE A 5 16.97 -9.34 -14.99
N GLU A 6 16.74 -8.70 -16.13
CA GLU A 6 15.38 -8.48 -16.67
C GLU A 6 14.67 -9.80 -16.90
N ASP A 7 15.34 -10.80 -17.50
CA ASP A 7 14.78 -12.14 -17.72
C ASP A 7 14.43 -12.87 -16.40
N GLN A 8 15.18 -12.63 -15.31
CA GLN A 8 14.88 -13.23 -14.00
C GLN A 8 13.70 -12.60 -13.26
N ILE A 9 13.35 -11.37 -13.59
CA ILE A 9 12.27 -10.61 -12.91
C ILE A 9 10.99 -10.65 -13.73
N THR A 10 11.10 -10.82 -15.06
CA THR A 10 9.97 -10.69 -15.97
C THR A 10 9.13 -11.95 -16.03
N ILE A 11 7.81 -11.79 -16.01
CA ILE A 11 6.82 -12.86 -16.15
C ILE A 11 6.26 -12.81 -17.56
N ASP A 12 6.52 -13.83 -18.38
CA ASP A 12 6.17 -13.84 -19.81
C ASP A 12 4.67 -13.67 -20.07
N PHE A 13 3.82 -14.21 -19.20
CA PHE A 13 2.38 -13.99 -19.28
C PHE A 13 2.01 -12.50 -19.19
N LEU A 14 2.68 -11.74 -18.31
CA LEU A 14 2.39 -10.31 -18.14
C LEU A 14 2.89 -9.45 -19.29
N LYS A 15 3.90 -9.91 -20.05
CA LYS A 15 4.35 -9.23 -21.27
C LYS A 15 3.26 -9.21 -22.35
N GLN A 16 2.45 -10.26 -22.44
CA GLN A 16 1.42 -10.43 -23.46
C GLN A 16 0.17 -9.58 -23.17
N ILE A 17 -0.04 -9.16 -21.92
CA ILE A 17 -1.20 -8.35 -21.55
C ILE A 17 -1.00 -6.90 -22.02
N HIS A 18 -1.98 -6.39 -22.77
CA HIS A 18 -1.95 -4.99 -23.19
C HIS A 18 -2.02 -4.06 -21.96
N PRO A 19 -1.15 -3.04 -21.85
CA PRO A 19 -1.07 -2.17 -20.66
C PRO A 19 -2.41 -1.55 -20.24
N ALA A 20 -3.20 -1.08 -21.19
CA ALA A 20 -4.50 -0.49 -20.87
C ALA A 20 -5.46 -1.48 -20.20
N LYS A 21 -5.45 -2.77 -20.65
CA LYS A 21 -6.25 -3.83 -20.00
C LYS A 21 -5.78 -4.11 -18.59
N ALA A 22 -4.46 -4.24 -18.39
CA ALA A 22 -3.89 -4.47 -17.05
C ALA A 22 -4.21 -3.33 -16.09
N ILE A 23 -4.02 -2.08 -16.52
CA ILE A 23 -4.33 -0.89 -15.71
C ILE A 23 -5.84 -0.81 -15.43
N GLY A 24 -6.70 -1.12 -16.42
CA GLY A 24 -8.15 -1.16 -16.22
C GLY A 24 -8.57 -2.16 -15.13
N VAL A 25 -8.00 -3.36 -15.14
CA VAL A 25 -8.24 -4.38 -14.10
C VAL A 25 -7.71 -3.92 -12.73
N ILE A 26 -6.52 -3.33 -12.69
CA ILE A 26 -5.94 -2.77 -11.45
C ILE A 26 -6.84 -1.69 -10.87
N LEU A 27 -7.33 -0.76 -11.67
CA LEU A 27 -8.23 0.30 -11.24
C LEU A 27 -9.56 -0.26 -10.74
N LEU A 28 -10.12 -1.26 -11.41
CA LEU A 28 -11.34 -1.93 -10.99
C LEU A 28 -11.16 -2.60 -9.62
N ILE A 29 -10.12 -3.40 -9.43
CA ILE A 29 -9.82 -4.07 -8.15
C ILE A 29 -9.59 -3.05 -7.05
N SER A 30 -8.81 -2.00 -7.31
CA SER A 30 -8.54 -0.93 -6.33
C SER A 30 -9.81 -0.16 -5.97
N GLY A 31 -10.67 0.13 -6.94
CA GLY A 31 -11.95 0.79 -6.72
C GLY A 31 -12.91 -0.05 -5.87
N LEU A 32 -12.99 -1.36 -6.15
CA LEU A 32 -13.79 -2.30 -5.36
C LEU A 32 -13.27 -2.40 -3.92
N ALA A 33 -11.96 -2.46 -3.72
CA ALA A 33 -11.35 -2.46 -2.39
C ALA A 33 -11.64 -1.17 -1.63
N CYS A 34 -11.53 0.01 -2.28
CA CYS A 34 -11.89 1.29 -1.66
C CYS A 34 -13.38 1.36 -1.30
N MET A 35 -14.28 0.92 -2.17
CA MET A 35 -15.73 0.87 -1.89
C MET A 35 -16.03 -0.06 -0.73
N PHE A 36 -15.38 -1.22 -0.67
CA PHE A 36 -15.53 -2.15 0.45
C PHE A 36 -15.07 -1.53 1.78
N LEU A 37 -13.93 -0.82 1.79
CA LEU A 37 -13.44 -0.16 3.00
C LEU A 37 -14.37 0.97 3.46
N LEU A 38 -14.89 1.80 2.54
CA LEU A 38 -15.85 2.84 2.86
C LEU A 38 -17.14 2.25 3.42
N TRP A 39 -17.65 1.19 2.80
CA TRP A 39 -18.83 0.47 3.30
C TRP A 39 -18.59 -0.06 4.72
N LEU A 40 -17.43 -0.69 4.95
CA LEU A 40 -17.08 -1.25 6.26
C LEU A 40 -17.04 -0.17 7.35
N ILE A 41 -16.40 0.97 7.07
CA ILE A 41 -16.19 2.05 8.06
C ILE A 41 -17.48 2.81 8.34
N TYR A 42 -18.29 3.10 7.31
CA TYR A 42 -19.44 4.00 7.46
C TYR A 42 -20.78 3.30 7.65
N TYR A 43 -20.94 2.08 7.16
CA TYR A 43 -22.26 1.40 7.16
C TYR A 43 -22.35 0.18 8.06
N LYS A 44 -21.26 -0.54 8.28
CA LYS A 44 -21.35 -1.79 9.05
C LYS A 44 -21.57 -1.56 10.54
N GLY A 45 -21.11 -0.43 11.09
CA GLY A 45 -21.11 -0.19 12.54
C GLY A 45 -20.19 -1.17 13.28
N GLY A 46 -19.55 -0.74 14.36
CA GLY A 46 -18.80 -1.66 15.22
C GLY A 46 -19.74 -2.59 15.99
N SER A 47 -19.33 -3.82 16.24
CA SER A 47 -19.94 -4.67 17.29
C SER A 47 -19.23 -4.35 18.61
N ASP A 48 -19.95 -4.26 19.72
CA ASP A 48 -19.37 -3.98 21.06
C ASP A 48 -18.53 -5.16 21.60
N TYR A 49 -17.94 -5.95 20.70
CA TYR A 49 -17.09 -7.08 21.08
C TYR A 49 -15.67 -6.58 21.36
N SER A 50 -15.29 -6.55 22.63
CA SER A 50 -13.94 -6.21 23.07
C SER A 50 -13.23 -7.48 23.56
N SER A 51 -12.05 -7.75 23.01
CA SER A 51 -11.13 -8.76 23.50
C SER A 51 -9.71 -8.19 23.58
N ASN A 52 -8.86 -8.76 24.42
CA ASN A 52 -7.44 -8.35 24.52
C ASN A 52 -6.71 -8.43 23.18
N LEU A 53 -7.13 -9.36 22.30
CA LEU A 53 -6.57 -9.50 20.96
C LEU A 53 -6.93 -8.29 20.08
N ILE A 54 -8.20 -7.86 20.08
CA ILE A 54 -8.65 -6.73 19.26
C ILE A 54 -8.02 -5.42 19.72
N SER A 55 -7.89 -5.23 21.03
CA SER A 55 -7.26 -4.03 21.59
C SER A 55 -5.75 -3.93 21.29
N SER A 56 -5.09 -5.03 20.93
CA SER A 56 -3.66 -5.02 20.52
C SER A 56 -3.45 -4.73 19.03
N LEU A 57 -4.49 -4.84 18.19
CA LEU A 57 -4.35 -4.63 16.74
C LEU A 57 -3.83 -3.25 16.33
N PRO A 58 -4.15 -2.13 16.98
CA PRO A 58 -3.54 -0.83 16.66
C PRO A 58 -2.02 -0.81 16.79
N ALA A 59 -1.47 -1.48 17.83
CA ALA A 59 -0.02 -1.60 18.01
C ALA A 59 0.61 -2.47 16.89
N LEU A 60 -0.04 -3.58 16.53
CA LEU A 60 0.36 -4.41 15.40
C LEU A 60 0.33 -3.61 14.08
N ASN A 61 -0.71 -2.82 13.85
CA ASN A 61 -0.85 -1.96 12.68
C ASN A 61 0.30 -0.95 12.57
N ALA A 62 0.65 -0.30 13.68
CA ALA A 62 1.78 0.62 13.74
C ALA A 62 3.12 -0.09 13.43
N LEU A 63 3.32 -1.30 13.97
CA LEU A 63 4.52 -2.10 13.71
C LEU A 63 4.61 -2.52 12.24
N LEU A 64 3.51 -2.96 11.62
CA LEU A 64 3.48 -3.35 10.21
C LEU A 64 3.78 -2.17 9.28
N ASN A 65 3.24 -0.97 9.57
CA ASN A 65 3.55 0.24 8.80
C ASN A 65 5.00 0.67 8.98
N ALA A 66 5.53 0.67 10.20
CA ALA A 66 6.94 0.96 10.45
C ALA A 66 7.87 -0.02 9.70
N THR A 67 7.53 -1.32 9.72
CA THR A 67 8.27 -2.35 8.98
C THR A 67 8.23 -2.10 7.48
N SER A 68 7.05 -1.80 6.92
CA SER A 68 6.89 -1.46 5.50
C SER A 68 7.76 -0.25 5.11
N THR A 69 7.75 0.80 5.93
CA THR A 69 8.57 2.00 5.71
C THR A 69 10.07 1.67 5.65
N VAL A 70 10.57 0.89 6.61
CA VAL A 70 11.99 0.47 6.64
C VAL A 70 12.35 -0.36 5.42
N LEU A 71 11.48 -1.31 5.02
CA LEU A 71 11.68 -2.14 3.83
C LEU A 71 11.70 -1.30 2.55
N LEU A 72 10.82 -0.32 2.40
CA LEU A 72 10.81 0.59 1.25
C LEU A 72 12.09 1.42 1.16
N LEU A 73 12.60 1.94 2.28
CA LEU A 73 13.86 2.68 2.33
C LEU A 73 15.06 1.81 1.94
N PHE A 74 15.13 0.56 2.44
CA PHE A 74 16.15 -0.40 2.01
C PHE A 74 16.01 -0.80 0.54
N GLY A 75 14.78 -0.97 0.07
CA GLY A 75 14.49 -1.20 -1.34
C GLY A 75 14.97 -0.06 -2.23
N TYR A 76 14.74 1.18 -1.83
CA TYR A 76 15.25 2.36 -2.52
C TYR A 76 16.79 2.41 -2.52
N LYS A 77 17.42 2.18 -1.37
CA LYS A 77 18.89 2.12 -1.27
C LYS A 77 19.46 1.01 -2.18
N ALA A 78 18.80 -0.15 -2.25
CA ALA A 78 19.23 -1.26 -3.09
C ALA A 78 19.21 -0.92 -4.59
N VAL A 79 18.13 -0.29 -5.09
CA VAL A 79 18.06 0.09 -6.52
C VAL A 79 19.06 1.19 -6.86
N ARG A 80 19.32 2.12 -5.95
CA ARG A 80 20.36 3.16 -6.12
C ARG A 80 21.77 2.57 -6.22
N SER A 81 22.00 1.39 -5.62
CA SER A 81 23.26 0.63 -5.68
C SER A 81 23.26 -0.42 -6.80
N GLY A 82 22.30 -0.41 -7.74
CA GLY A 82 22.24 -1.36 -8.85
C GLY A 82 21.82 -2.80 -8.46
N ARG A 83 21.37 -3.03 -7.21
CA ARG A 83 20.98 -4.35 -6.70
C ARG A 83 19.49 -4.59 -6.93
N TYR A 84 19.10 -4.86 -8.19
CA TYR A 84 17.68 -4.92 -8.61
C TYR A 84 16.90 -6.07 -7.96
N LEU A 85 17.48 -7.27 -7.81
CA LEU A 85 16.83 -8.40 -7.13
C LEU A 85 16.57 -8.10 -5.64
N THR A 86 17.50 -7.46 -4.98
CA THR A 86 17.36 -7.02 -3.58
C THR A 86 16.26 -5.97 -3.46
N HIS A 87 16.22 -5.00 -4.38
CA HIS A 87 15.14 -4.02 -4.48
C HIS A 87 13.77 -4.70 -4.63
N MET A 88 13.65 -5.65 -5.57
CA MET A 88 12.41 -6.40 -5.77
C MET A 88 11.97 -7.12 -4.50
N ARG A 89 12.88 -7.85 -3.83
CA ARG A 89 12.55 -8.58 -2.59
C ARG A 89 12.06 -7.64 -1.50
N PHE A 90 12.74 -6.53 -1.25
CA PHE A 90 12.32 -5.56 -0.24
C PHE A 90 10.94 -4.97 -0.55
N ASN A 91 10.66 -4.59 -1.80
CA ASN A 91 9.37 -4.01 -2.17
C ASN A 91 8.23 -5.05 -2.12
N LEU A 92 8.48 -6.31 -2.51
CA LEU A 92 7.49 -7.38 -2.35
C LEU A 92 7.19 -7.66 -0.87
N THR A 93 8.21 -7.70 -0.02
CA THR A 93 8.02 -7.88 1.42
C THR A 93 7.27 -6.67 2.01
N ALA A 94 7.60 -5.43 1.60
CA ALA A 94 6.84 -4.24 2.01
C ALA A 94 5.36 -4.31 1.56
N PHE A 95 5.10 -4.81 0.37
CA PHE A 95 3.72 -5.02 -0.11
C PHE A 95 2.96 -6.04 0.73
N VAL A 96 3.61 -7.17 1.07
CA VAL A 96 3.01 -8.19 1.95
C VAL A 96 2.73 -7.62 3.35
N THR A 97 3.66 -6.88 3.95
CA THR A 97 3.43 -6.25 5.27
C THR A 97 2.33 -5.20 5.22
N SER A 98 2.21 -4.43 4.12
CA SER A 98 1.08 -3.50 3.92
C SER A 98 -0.25 -4.22 3.72
N ALA A 99 -0.26 -5.38 3.06
CA ALA A 99 -1.47 -6.20 2.93
C ALA A 99 -1.90 -6.79 4.29
N LEU A 100 -0.95 -7.26 5.10
CA LEU A 100 -1.23 -7.73 6.47
C LEU A 100 -1.75 -6.59 7.35
N PHE A 101 -1.18 -5.39 7.22
CA PHE A 101 -1.72 -4.19 7.86
C PHE A 101 -3.18 -3.96 7.46
N LEU A 102 -3.51 -4.01 6.16
CA LEU A 102 -4.88 -3.78 5.68
C LEU A 102 -5.86 -4.82 6.25
N ILE A 103 -5.47 -6.10 6.30
CA ILE A 103 -6.29 -7.17 6.90
C ILE A 103 -6.52 -6.89 8.39
N SER A 104 -5.47 -6.60 9.14
CA SER A 104 -5.56 -6.28 10.57
C SER A 104 -6.43 -5.03 10.82
N TYR A 105 -6.30 -4.00 9.97
CA TYR A 105 -7.10 -2.79 10.01
C TYR A 105 -8.59 -3.07 9.78
N VAL A 106 -8.92 -3.89 8.76
CA VAL A 106 -10.29 -4.32 8.46
C VAL A 106 -10.88 -5.09 9.64
N VAL A 107 -10.13 -6.02 10.23
CA VAL A 107 -10.56 -6.77 11.42
C VAL A 107 -10.82 -5.82 12.58
N TYR A 108 -9.90 -4.92 12.89
CA TYR A 108 -10.07 -3.96 13.98
C TYR A 108 -11.34 -3.12 13.81
N HIS A 109 -11.54 -2.49 12.65
CA HIS A 109 -12.71 -1.65 12.39
C HIS A 109 -14.03 -2.42 12.30
N SER A 110 -13.98 -3.71 11.97
CA SER A 110 -15.17 -4.57 11.98
C SER A 110 -15.74 -4.79 13.38
N PHE A 111 -14.91 -4.68 14.42
CA PHE A 111 -15.30 -4.95 15.80
C PHE A 111 -15.30 -3.70 16.69
N HIS A 112 -14.46 -2.72 16.42
CA HIS A 112 -14.29 -1.57 17.33
C HIS A 112 -14.97 -0.29 16.82
N GLY A 113 -15.36 -0.23 15.53
CA GLY A 113 -15.94 0.99 14.93
C GLY A 113 -14.93 2.14 14.82
N SER A 114 -15.42 3.38 14.89
CA SER A 114 -14.62 4.61 14.80
C SER A 114 -14.35 5.19 16.19
N THR A 115 -13.10 5.57 16.46
CA THR A 115 -12.72 6.29 17.67
C THR A 115 -12.72 7.80 17.38
N PRO A 116 -13.55 8.61 18.06
CA PRO A 116 -13.58 10.05 17.86
C PRO A 116 -12.27 10.69 18.36
N PHE A 117 -11.78 11.70 17.63
CA PHE A 117 -10.65 12.50 18.06
C PHE A 117 -11.11 13.56 19.07
N THR A 118 -10.57 13.52 20.29
CA THR A 118 -10.95 14.39 21.40
C THR A 118 -10.03 15.59 21.61
N GLY A 119 -8.96 15.75 20.79
CA GLY A 119 -8.04 16.88 20.87
C GLY A 119 -8.70 18.20 20.50
N GLU A 120 -8.33 19.28 21.22
CA GLU A 120 -8.85 20.62 21.04
C GLU A 120 -7.78 21.61 20.54
N GLY A 121 -8.18 22.82 20.19
CA GLY A 121 -7.28 23.88 19.72
C GLY A 121 -6.65 23.56 18.37
N ILE A 122 -5.40 24.02 18.16
CA ILE A 122 -4.68 23.90 16.87
C ILE A 122 -4.38 22.46 16.47
N ILE A 123 -4.31 21.53 17.41
CA ILE A 123 -4.05 20.11 17.11
C ILE A 123 -5.18 19.48 16.31
N ARG A 124 -6.41 19.96 16.49
CA ARG A 124 -7.60 19.42 15.81
C ARG A 124 -7.57 19.64 14.30
N PRO A 125 -7.40 20.85 13.76
CA PRO A 125 -7.29 21.05 12.31
C PRO A 125 -6.05 20.37 11.73
N VAL A 126 -4.92 20.30 12.44
CA VAL A 126 -3.72 19.57 11.99
C VAL A 126 -4.02 18.08 11.85
N TYR A 127 -4.68 17.47 12.84
CA TYR A 127 -5.08 16.07 12.80
C TYR A 127 -5.98 15.78 11.59
N PHE A 128 -7.04 16.60 11.40
CA PHE A 128 -7.96 16.36 10.27
C PHE A 128 -7.30 16.61 8.91
N PHE A 129 -6.38 17.55 8.79
CA PHE A 129 -5.61 17.75 7.57
C PHE A 129 -4.79 16.50 7.22
N ILE A 130 -4.05 15.96 8.20
CA ILE A 130 -3.25 14.75 8.01
C ILE A 130 -4.17 13.55 7.70
N LEU A 131 -5.26 13.39 8.42
CA LEU A 131 -6.20 12.29 8.22
C LEU A 131 -6.83 12.33 6.82
N ILE A 132 -7.32 13.47 6.37
CA ILE A 132 -7.97 13.62 5.06
C ILE A 132 -6.96 13.36 3.94
N THR A 133 -5.77 13.96 4.01
CA THR A 133 -4.73 13.72 3.00
C THR A 133 -4.27 12.28 3.00
N HIS A 134 -4.12 11.65 4.17
CA HIS A 134 -3.80 10.22 4.29
C HIS A 134 -4.88 9.34 3.62
N ILE A 135 -6.16 9.57 3.88
CA ILE A 135 -7.26 8.78 3.29
C ILE A 135 -7.25 8.90 1.75
N ILE A 136 -7.15 10.13 1.23
CA ILE A 136 -7.13 10.36 -0.21
C ILE A 136 -5.92 9.69 -0.86
N LEU A 137 -4.73 9.87 -0.29
CA LEU A 137 -3.50 9.31 -0.84
C LEU A 137 -3.45 7.79 -0.69
N SER A 138 -4.03 7.21 0.37
CA SER A 138 -4.15 5.75 0.53
C SER A 138 -5.02 5.13 -0.56
N ALA A 139 -6.11 5.77 -0.95
CA ALA A 139 -6.94 5.31 -2.05
C ALA A 139 -6.20 5.36 -3.40
N LEU A 140 -5.36 6.38 -3.61
CA LEU A 140 -4.59 6.57 -4.85
C LEU A 140 -3.33 5.69 -4.91
N VAL A 141 -2.68 5.43 -3.78
CA VAL A 141 -1.41 4.69 -3.77
C VAL A 141 -1.57 3.22 -4.14
N MET A 142 -2.70 2.60 -3.79
CA MET A 142 -2.96 1.19 -4.08
C MET A 142 -2.88 0.88 -5.60
N PRO A 143 -3.63 1.56 -6.49
CA PRO A 143 -3.49 1.33 -7.92
C PRO A 143 -2.11 1.72 -8.46
N MET A 144 -1.44 2.71 -7.86
CA MET A 144 -0.08 3.10 -8.26
C MET A 144 0.94 1.99 -7.94
N ILE A 145 0.86 1.36 -6.77
CA ILE A 145 1.71 0.24 -6.36
C ILE A 145 1.52 -0.95 -7.31
N LEU A 146 0.26 -1.36 -7.54
CA LEU A 146 -0.06 -2.48 -8.42
C LEU A 146 0.38 -2.22 -9.86
N THR A 147 0.18 -0.99 -10.36
CA THR A 147 0.67 -0.57 -11.69
C THR A 147 2.20 -0.61 -11.75
N SER A 148 2.89 -0.15 -10.70
CA SER A 148 4.35 -0.19 -10.62
C SER A 148 4.87 -1.63 -10.67
N PHE A 149 4.28 -2.56 -9.94
CA PHE A 149 4.62 -3.99 -10.01
C PHE A 149 4.32 -4.60 -11.39
N TYR A 150 3.14 -4.34 -11.94
CA TYR A 150 2.81 -4.80 -13.29
C TYR A 150 3.86 -4.35 -14.32
N LEU A 151 4.25 -3.07 -14.30
CA LEU A 151 5.25 -2.53 -15.23
C LEU A 151 6.63 -3.17 -15.03
N ALA A 152 7.04 -3.42 -13.78
CA ALA A 152 8.29 -4.09 -13.48
C ALA A 152 8.29 -5.53 -14.01
N PHE A 153 7.25 -6.31 -13.68
CA PHE A 153 7.17 -7.72 -14.07
C PHE A 153 6.84 -7.94 -15.55
N SER A 154 6.31 -6.95 -16.25
CA SER A 154 6.12 -6.98 -17.70
C SER A 154 7.35 -6.49 -18.50
N GLY A 155 8.48 -6.22 -17.85
CA GLY A 155 9.71 -5.74 -18.48
C GLY A 155 9.68 -4.28 -18.94
N LYS A 156 8.65 -3.51 -18.55
CA LYS A 156 8.51 -2.07 -18.90
C LYS A 156 9.25 -1.19 -17.91
N THR A 157 10.54 -1.47 -17.70
CA THR A 157 11.39 -0.87 -16.67
C THR A 157 11.50 0.65 -16.76
N GLY A 158 11.52 1.21 -17.98
CA GLY A 158 11.53 2.66 -18.19
C GLY A 158 10.29 3.36 -17.65
N THR A 159 9.10 2.79 -17.91
CA THR A 159 7.81 3.32 -17.43
C THR A 159 7.65 3.06 -15.93
N HIS A 160 8.05 1.86 -15.45
CA HIS A 160 8.12 1.55 -14.03
C HIS A 160 8.89 2.62 -13.25
N ARG A 161 10.08 3.01 -13.73
CA ARG A 161 10.91 4.04 -13.09
C ARG A 161 10.20 5.40 -13.00
N LYS A 162 9.40 5.78 -14.01
CA LYS A 162 8.64 7.04 -13.99
C LYS A 162 7.52 6.99 -12.95
N VAL A 163 6.74 5.92 -12.94
CA VAL A 163 5.64 5.71 -12.00
C VAL A 163 6.16 5.61 -10.56
N SER A 164 7.21 4.84 -10.33
CA SER A 164 7.78 4.63 -8.99
C SER A 164 8.34 5.90 -8.33
N LYS A 165 8.77 6.89 -9.12
CA LYS A 165 9.20 8.20 -8.57
C LYS A 165 8.10 8.94 -7.82
N VAL A 166 6.84 8.72 -8.22
CA VAL A 166 5.67 9.31 -7.54
C VAL A 166 5.10 8.33 -6.52
N THR A 167 5.04 7.04 -6.87
CA THR A 167 4.49 6.00 -5.99
C THR A 167 5.25 5.90 -4.66
N LEU A 168 6.59 5.91 -4.70
CA LEU A 168 7.39 5.71 -3.49
C LEU A 168 7.15 6.80 -2.42
N PRO A 169 7.25 8.12 -2.71
CA PRO A 169 6.98 9.12 -1.68
C PRO A 169 5.54 9.10 -1.17
N VAL A 170 4.56 8.79 -2.02
CA VAL A 170 3.16 8.63 -1.58
C VAL A 170 3.02 7.41 -0.68
N TRP A 171 3.64 6.27 -1.03
CA TRP A 171 3.60 5.05 -0.21
C TRP A 171 4.31 5.24 1.13
N LEU A 172 5.39 5.99 1.18
CA LEU A 172 6.07 6.33 2.44
C LEU A 172 5.26 7.28 3.33
N TYR A 173 4.40 8.12 2.73
CA TYR A 173 3.55 9.04 3.48
C TYR A 173 2.36 8.34 4.12
N VAL A 174 1.72 7.41 3.43
CA VAL A 174 0.54 6.67 3.91
C VAL A 174 0.89 5.48 4.77
#